data_7cc852939f930c99aec73b93b198ab29
#
_entry.id   7cc852939f930c99aec73b93b198ab29
#
_cell.length_a   1.000
_cell.length_b   1.000
_cell.length_c   1.000
_cell.angle_alpha   90.00
_cell.angle_beta   90.00
_cell.angle_gamma   90.00
#
_symmetry.space_group_name_H-M   'P 1'
#
loop_
_entity.id
_entity.type
_entity.pdbx_description
1 polymer ?
#
loop_
_entity_poly.entity_id
_entity_poly.type
_entity_poly.pdbx_seq_one_letter_code
_entity_poly.pdbx_strand_id
1 'polypeptide(L)'
;MMDKGVKVIVLVSRTQSHATKLLGTIKDVLDYSQEFRYVFGYWGQNSARKWTNTEIELKDGSIIICKGTGQQIRGIKHGNQRPTLLILDDPEDEVNTKTAEAMEYNLRWLLQSGVPSLDPLRGRICVIGTPQHERCMVETLKDMKGWSNLMFSPDLEANVNYTP
;
A
#
# COMPACT_ATOMS: atom_id res chain seq x y z
N MET A 1 7.74 -21.08 4.48
CA MET A 1 8.93 -20.84 3.64
C MET A 1 8.90 -19.37 3.20
N MET A 2 9.74 -18.49 3.75
CA MET A 2 9.79 -17.10 3.30
C MET A 2 10.30 -17.08 1.87
N ASP A 3 9.49 -16.53 0.96
CA ASP A 3 9.90 -16.28 -0.41
C ASP A 3 11.08 -15.28 -0.39
N LYS A 4 12.27 -15.76 -0.73
CA LYS A 4 13.52 -14.98 -0.72
C LYS A 4 13.67 -14.06 -1.94
N GLY A 5 12.61 -13.88 -2.74
CA GLY A 5 12.65 -13.00 -3.90
C GLY A 5 12.62 -11.52 -3.51
N VAL A 6 13.35 -10.70 -4.26
CA VAL A 6 13.27 -9.23 -4.20
C VAL A 6 11.81 -8.80 -4.34
N LYS A 7 11.38 -7.88 -3.49
CA LYS A 7 10.02 -7.36 -3.49
C LYS A 7 10.00 -5.94 -4.06
N VAL A 8 9.05 -5.67 -4.92
CA VAL A 8 8.74 -4.30 -5.38
C VAL A 8 7.41 -3.91 -4.77
N ILE A 9 7.45 -2.99 -3.83
CA ILE A 9 6.30 -2.53 -3.05
C ILE A 9 5.96 -1.12 -3.49
N VAL A 10 4.70 -0.87 -3.81
CA VAL A 10 4.18 0.48 -4.05
C VAL A 10 3.26 0.84 -2.90
N LEU A 11 3.63 1.88 -2.17
CA LEU A 11 2.87 2.44 -1.07
C LEU A 11 2.11 3.66 -1.58
N VAL A 12 0.79 3.61 -1.49
CA VAL A 12 -0.10 4.68 -1.95
C VAL A 12 -0.86 5.26 -0.78
N SER A 13 -1.03 6.57 -0.75
CA SER A 13 -1.96 7.23 0.15
C SER A 13 -2.70 8.34 -0.60
N ARG A 14 -3.67 9.00 0.03
CA ARG A 14 -4.49 10.06 -0.58
C ARG A 14 -3.68 11.13 -1.34
N THR A 15 -2.49 11.47 -0.86
CA THR A 15 -1.55 12.39 -1.53
C THR A 15 -0.13 11.87 -1.50
N GLN A 16 0.72 12.37 -2.42
CA GLN A 16 2.15 12.07 -2.41
C GLN A 16 2.81 12.44 -1.07
N SER A 17 2.43 13.56 -0.48
CA SER A 17 2.96 14.02 0.81
C SER A 17 2.64 13.06 1.94
N HIS A 18 1.41 12.52 1.99
CA HIS A 18 1.02 11.50 2.97
C HIS A 18 1.79 10.20 2.76
N ALA A 19 1.87 9.70 1.54
CA ALA A 19 2.65 8.50 1.23
C ALA A 19 4.13 8.66 1.62
N THR A 20 4.70 9.85 1.44
CA THR A 20 6.07 10.17 1.87
C THR A 20 6.23 10.13 3.39
N LYS A 21 5.24 10.63 4.15
CA LYS A 21 5.25 10.54 5.62
C LYS A 21 5.19 9.10 6.10
N LEU A 22 4.32 8.26 5.49
CA LEU A 22 4.26 6.82 5.80
C LEU A 22 5.60 6.13 5.54
N LEU A 23 6.24 6.42 4.40
CA LEU A 23 7.58 5.90 4.14
C LEU A 23 8.60 6.40 5.18
N GLY A 24 8.47 7.64 5.66
CA GLY A 24 9.27 8.18 6.77
C GLY A 24 9.16 7.31 8.01
N THR A 25 7.94 6.98 8.43
CA THR A 25 7.69 6.09 9.58
C THR A 25 8.32 4.70 9.37
N ILE A 26 8.21 4.13 8.18
CA ILE A 26 8.86 2.85 7.85
C ILE A 26 10.38 2.98 7.98
N LYS A 27 10.96 4.07 7.46
CA LYS A 27 12.40 4.35 7.55
C LYS A 27 12.87 4.46 9.00
N ASP A 28 12.08 5.12 9.85
CA ASP A 28 12.38 5.27 11.27
C ASP A 28 12.41 3.91 11.98
N VAL A 29 11.47 3.01 11.67
CA VAL A 29 11.48 1.64 12.20
C VAL A 29 12.72 0.88 11.74
N LEU A 30 13.06 0.95 10.45
CA LEU A 30 14.22 0.24 9.88
C LEU A 30 15.55 0.75 10.44
N ASP A 31 15.62 2.04 10.77
CA ASP A 31 16.85 2.71 11.24
C ASP A 31 17.02 2.64 12.77
N TYR A 32 15.94 2.86 13.52
CA TYR A 32 16.01 3.15 14.95
C TYR A 32 15.33 2.13 15.85
N SER A 33 14.35 1.29 15.39
CA SER A 33 13.70 0.33 16.27
C SER A 33 14.67 -0.75 16.74
N GLN A 34 14.85 -0.84 18.05
CA GLN A 34 15.68 -1.86 18.69
C GLN A 34 15.03 -3.25 18.58
N GLU A 35 13.71 -3.32 18.71
CA GLU A 35 12.93 -4.56 18.61
C GLU A 35 13.04 -5.15 17.22
N PHE A 36 12.85 -4.31 16.19
CA PHE A 36 13.01 -4.72 14.80
C PHE A 36 14.44 -5.20 14.53
N ARG A 37 15.43 -4.44 14.99
CA ARG A 37 16.85 -4.77 14.85
C ARG A 37 17.24 -6.07 15.55
N TYR A 38 16.66 -6.34 16.72
CA TYR A 38 16.90 -7.56 17.47
C TYR A 38 16.45 -8.80 16.71
N VAL A 39 15.28 -8.73 16.06
CA VAL A 39 14.67 -9.86 15.33
C VAL A 39 15.25 -10.03 13.94
N PHE A 40 15.41 -8.93 13.18
CA PHE A 40 15.70 -8.95 11.74
C PHE A 40 17.09 -8.42 11.39
N GLY A 41 17.83 -7.89 12.36
CA GLY A 41 19.08 -7.20 12.13
C GLY A 41 18.87 -5.77 11.61
N TYR A 42 19.97 -5.09 11.26
CA TYR A 42 19.93 -3.71 10.79
C TYR A 42 19.56 -3.63 9.30
N TRP A 43 18.55 -2.78 8.99
CA TRP A 43 18.03 -2.54 7.65
C TRP A 43 17.91 -1.05 7.31
N GLY A 44 18.49 -0.18 8.13
CA GLY A 44 18.40 1.25 7.97
C GLY A 44 19.30 1.84 6.88
N GLN A 45 19.41 3.16 6.88
CA GLN A 45 20.04 3.96 5.84
C GLN A 45 21.45 3.50 5.46
N ASN A 46 22.29 3.18 6.45
CA ASN A 46 23.69 2.79 6.21
C ASN A 46 23.85 1.42 5.53
N SER A 47 22.80 0.61 5.47
CA SER A 47 22.79 -0.68 4.76
C SER A 47 21.99 -0.65 3.46
N ALA A 48 21.23 0.40 3.22
CA ALA A 48 20.37 0.54 2.05
C ALA A 48 21.19 0.95 0.80
N ARG A 49 20.71 0.54 -0.38
CA ARG A 49 21.30 0.94 -1.67
C ARG A 49 20.78 2.29 -2.14
N LYS A 50 19.54 2.63 -1.76
CA LYS A 50 18.89 3.91 -2.05
C LYS A 50 18.04 4.33 -0.84
N TRP A 51 18.06 5.63 -0.49
CA TRP A 51 17.34 6.14 0.66
C TRP A 51 16.86 7.57 0.41
N THR A 52 15.78 7.70 -0.36
CA THR A 52 15.19 9.01 -0.67
C THR A 52 13.85 9.20 0.04
N ASN A 53 13.24 10.37 -0.10
CA ASN A 53 11.94 10.65 0.52
C ASN A 53 10.77 9.92 -0.13
N THR A 54 10.93 9.46 -1.36
CA THR A 54 9.85 8.82 -2.13
C THR A 54 10.16 7.38 -2.50
N GLU A 55 11.39 6.93 -2.26
CA GLU A 55 11.83 5.59 -2.65
C GLU A 55 13.01 5.13 -1.79
N ILE A 56 12.94 3.89 -1.32
CA ILE A 56 14.08 3.22 -0.69
C ILE A 56 14.35 1.88 -1.38
N GLU A 57 15.62 1.53 -1.50
CA GLU A 57 16.08 0.21 -1.92
C GLU A 57 16.90 -0.41 -0.79
N LEU A 58 16.44 -1.52 -0.27
CA LEU A 58 17.04 -2.21 0.87
C LEU A 58 18.26 -3.04 0.44
N LYS A 59 19.03 -3.51 1.41
CA LYS A 59 20.26 -4.30 1.19
C LYS A 59 20.05 -5.59 0.40
N ASP A 60 18.84 -6.19 0.47
CA ASP A 60 18.46 -7.39 -0.29
C ASP A 60 17.97 -7.08 -1.71
N GLY A 61 17.88 -5.79 -2.09
CA GLY A 61 17.36 -5.31 -3.35
C GLY A 61 15.84 -5.11 -3.38
N SER A 62 15.14 -5.33 -2.26
CA SER A 62 13.72 -4.98 -2.16
C SER A 62 13.55 -3.48 -2.18
N ILE A 63 12.49 -3.01 -2.85
CA ILE A 63 12.25 -1.58 -3.06
C ILE A 63 10.87 -1.18 -2.58
N ILE A 64 10.75 -0.01 -1.97
CA ILE A 64 9.48 0.61 -1.59
C ILE A 64 9.40 1.98 -2.28
N ILE A 65 8.33 2.20 -3.03
CA ILE A 65 8.08 3.44 -3.80
C ILE A 65 6.78 4.05 -3.32
N CYS A 66 6.80 5.36 -3.03
CA CYS A 66 5.61 6.11 -2.61
C CYS A 66 4.91 6.80 -3.78
N LYS A 67 3.57 6.78 -3.77
CA LYS A 67 2.70 7.47 -4.72
C LYS A 67 1.47 8.05 -4.03
N GLY A 68 0.92 9.11 -4.60
CA GLY A 68 -0.44 9.58 -4.27
C GLY A 68 -1.49 8.87 -5.11
N THR A 69 -2.73 8.81 -4.62
CA THR A 69 -3.89 8.34 -5.39
C THR A 69 -4.01 9.11 -6.70
N GLY A 70 -4.33 8.42 -7.79
CA GLY A 70 -4.44 9.00 -9.12
C GLY A 70 -3.11 9.18 -9.87
N GLN A 71 -1.95 9.05 -9.21
CA GLN A 71 -0.66 9.16 -9.90
C GLN A 71 -0.36 7.95 -10.77
N GLN A 72 0.57 8.13 -11.72
CA GLN A 72 0.99 7.06 -12.61
C GLN A 72 1.75 5.98 -11.84
N ILE A 73 1.21 4.75 -11.85
CA ILE A 73 1.84 3.55 -11.29
C ILE A 73 2.10 2.49 -12.36
N ARG A 74 1.46 2.61 -13.54
CA ARG A 74 1.81 1.78 -14.67
C ARG A 74 3.25 2.03 -15.11
N GLY A 75 3.97 0.94 -15.40
CA GLY A 75 5.36 1.02 -15.83
C GLY A 75 6.38 1.05 -14.69
N ILE A 76 5.94 1.08 -13.43
CA ILE A 76 6.85 0.89 -12.29
C ILE A 76 7.46 -0.50 -12.40
N LYS A 77 8.79 -0.55 -12.44
CA LYS A 77 9.59 -1.77 -12.47
C LYS A 77 10.89 -1.53 -11.71
N HIS A 78 11.41 -2.57 -11.11
CA HIS A 78 12.79 -2.61 -10.62
C HIS A 78 13.53 -3.73 -11.35
N GLY A 79 14.46 -3.37 -12.24
CA GLY A 79 14.98 -4.30 -13.23
C GLY A 79 13.84 -4.84 -14.10
N ASN A 80 13.71 -6.17 -14.16
CA ASN A 80 12.63 -6.86 -14.90
C ASN A 80 11.41 -7.19 -14.02
N GLN A 81 11.41 -6.78 -12.73
CA GLN A 81 10.35 -7.14 -11.81
C GLN A 81 9.27 -6.06 -11.76
N ARG A 82 8.01 -6.49 -11.84
CA ARG A 82 6.84 -5.66 -11.58
C ARG A 82 6.55 -5.59 -10.07
N PRO A 83 5.77 -4.62 -9.62
CA PRO A 83 5.30 -4.58 -8.23
C PRO A 83 4.68 -5.91 -7.81
N THR A 84 5.09 -6.41 -6.66
CA THR A 84 4.56 -7.62 -6.05
C THR A 84 3.56 -7.31 -4.94
N LEU A 85 3.58 -6.07 -4.45
CA LEU A 85 2.63 -5.60 -3.43
C LEU A 85 2.27 -4.13 -3.70
N LEU A 86 0.97 -3.85 -3.74
CA LEU A 86 0.41 -2.52 -3.75
C LEU A 86 -0.36 -2.32 -2.45
N ILE A 87 0.08 -1.39 -1.62
CA ILE A 87 -0.59 -1.01 -0.38
C ILE A 87 -1.21 0.37 -0.60
N LEU A 88 -2.52 0.47 -0.41
CA LEU A 88 -3.24 1.74 -0.36
C LEU A 88 -3.63 1.99 1.11
N ASP A 89 -3.06 3.02 1.69
CA ASP A 89 -3.34 3.43 3.06
C ASP A 89 -4.07 4.78 3.06
N ASP A 90 -5.32 4.77 3.49
CA ASP A 90 -6.26 5.88 3.38
C ASP A 90 -6.20 6.55 1.99
N PRO A 91 -6.50 5.82 0.90
CA PRO A 91 -6.38 6.36 -0.47
C PRO A 91 -7.40 7.46 -0.76
N GLU A 92 -8.46 7.55 0.04
CA GLU A 92 -9.54 8.50 -0.08
C GLU A 92 -9.70 9.34 1.18
N ASP A 93 -10.16 10.58 0.99
CA ASP A 93 -10.50 11.54 2.03
C ASP A 93 -11.73 12.36 1.61
N GLU A 94 -12.20 13.24 2.50
CA GLU A 94 -13.34 14.12 2.22
C GLU A 94 -13.15 15.01 0.99
N VAL A 95 -11.91 15.27 0.58
CA VAL A 95 -11.62 16.16 -0.55
C VAL A 95 -11.78 15.41 -1.87
N ASN A 96 -11.23 14.19 -1.95
CA ASN A 96 -11.25 13.40 -3.19
C ASN A 96 -12.46 12.45 -3.30
N THR A 97 -13.42 12.54 -2.35
CA THR A 97 -14.72 11.84 -2.38
C THR A 97 -15.92 12.78 -2.42
N LYS A 98 -15.71 14.08 -2.70
CA LYS A 98 -16.79 15.08 -2.73
C LYS A 98 -17.85 14.85 -3.80
N THR A 99 -17.49 14.21 -4.90
CA THR A 99 -18.42 13.95 -6.00
C THR A 99 -18.39 12.49 -6.41
N ALA A 100 -19.49 12.02 -6.99
CA ALA A 100 -19.59 10.66 -7.52
C ALA A 100 -18.52 10.40 -8.59
N GLU A 101 -18.22 11.39 -9.44
CA GLU A 101 -17.19 11.29 -10.46
C GLU A 101 -15.79 11.13 -9.88
N ALA A 102 -15.49 11.81 -8.77
CA ALA A 102 -14.20 11.70 -8.09
C ALA A 102 -14.02 10.30 -7.48
N MET A 103 -15.05 9.77 -6.82
CA MET A 103 -15.03 8.40 -6.28
C MET A 103 -14.88 7.35 -7.39
N GLU A 104 -15.64 7.51 -8.49
CA GLU A 104 -15.52 6.63 -9.65
C GLU A 104 -14.13 6.71 -10.30
N TYR A 105 -13.54 7.90 -10.37
CA TYR A 105 -12.17 8.08 -10.86
C TYR A 105 -11.15 7.34 -10.01
N ASN A 106 -11.24 7.44 -8.68
CA ASN A 106 -10.34 6.75 -7.75
C ASN A 106 -10.42 5.22 -7.92
N LEU A 107 -11.63 4.68 -7.94
CA LEU A 107 -11.85 3.25 -8.14
C LEU A 107 -11.36 2.79 -9.52
N ARG A 108 -11.69 3.53 -10.57
CA ARG A 108 -11.23 3.24 -11.94
C ARG A 108 -9.71 3.27 -12.04
N TRP A 109 -9.06 4.23 -11.41
CA TRP A 109 -7.61 4.30 -11.36
C TRP A 109 -7.02 3.05 -10.71
N LEU A 110 -7.57 2.58 -9.58
CA LEU A 110 -7.11 1.35 -8.96
C LEU A 110 -7.28 0.14 -9.90
N LEU A 111 -8.48 -0.04 -10.45
CA LEU A 111 -8.78 -1.21 -11.27
C LEU A 111 -8.08 -1.21 -12.63
N GLN A 112 -7.92 -0.05 -13.26
CA GLN A 112 -7.33 0.06 -14.59
C GLN A 112 -5.84 0.38 -14.60
N SER A 113 -5.28 0.90 -13.52
CA SER A 113 -3.85 1.23 -13.43
C SER A 113 -3.14 0.48 -12.32
N GLY A 114 -3.74 0.40 -11.13
CA GLY A 114 -3.18 -0.32 -9.98
C GLY A 114 -3.06 -1.81 -10.22
N VAL A 115 -4.19 -2.47 -10.44
CA VAL A 115 -4.23 -3.92 -10.66
C VAL A 115 -3.32 -4.37 -11.81
N PRO A 116 -3.39 -3.78 -13.01
CA PRO A 116 -2.55 -4.21 -14.13
C PRO A 116 -1.06 -3.86 -13.98
N SER A 117 -0.66 -3.02 -13.01
CA SER A 117 0.75 -2.73 -12.77
C SER A 117 1.48 -3.87 -12.07
N LEU A 118 0.76 -4.73 -11.39
CA LEU A 118 1.31 -5.81 -10.58
C LEU A 118 1.88 -6.97 -11.41
N ASP A 119 2.70 -7.75 -10.73
CA ASP A 119 3.13 -9.07 -11.22
C ASP A 119 1.91 -9.99 -11.33
N PRO A 120 1.64 -10.59 -12.51
CA PRO A 120 0.40 -11.34 -12.74
C PRO A 120 0.27 -12.61 -11.91
N LEU A 121 1.38 -13.17 -11.42
CA LEU A 121 1.39 -14.41 -10.63
C LEU A 121 1.52 -14.17 -9.13
N ARG A 122 2.28 -13.13 -8.74
CA ARG A 122 2.66 -12.87 -7.35
C ARG A 122 2.09 -11.59 -6.77
N GLY A 123 1.49 -10.75 -7.62
CA GLY A 123 0.94 -9.47 -7.23
C GLY A 123 -0.15 -9.61 -6.16
N ARG A 124 -0.10 -8.74 -5.17
CA ARG A 124 -1.10 -8.61 -4.10
C ARG A 124 -1.46 -7.15 -3.94
N ILE A 125 -2.70 -6.91 -3.53
CA ILE A 125 -3.19 -5.58 -3.18
C ILE A 125 -3.74 -5.64 -1.77
N CYS A 126 -3.40 -4.63 -0.98
CA CYS A 126 -3.99 -4.37 0.33
C CYS A 126 -4.54 -2.95 0.31
N VAL A 127 -5.82 -2.78 0.58
CA VAL A 127 -6.47 -1.48 0.73
C VAL A 127 -6.90 -1.36 2.19
N ILE A 128 -6.40 -0.35 2.86
CA ILE A 128 -6.70 -0.02 4.25
C ILE A 128 -7.34 1.36 4.24
N GLY A 129 -8.45 1.52 4.91
CA GLY A 129 -9.11 2.82 4.98
C GLY A 129 -10.41 2.78 5.75
N THR A 130 -10.86 3.95 6.16
CA THR A 130 -12.16 4.16 6.77
C THR A 130 -13.15 4.60 5.68
N PRO A 131 -14.35 4.02 5.60
CA PRO A 131 -15.36 4.46 4.66
C PRO A 131 -15.72 5.94 4.86
N GLN A 132 -15.54 6.74 3.83
CA GLN A 132 -15.89 8.16 3.83
C GLN A 132 -17.29 8.41 3.24
N HIS A 133 -17.77 7.47 2.43
CA HIS A 133 -19.05 7.53 1.76
C HIS A 133 -19.48 6.12 1.32
N GLU A 134 -20.77 5.86 1.18
CA GLU A 134 -21.32 4.56 0.74
C GLU A 134 -20.81 4.08 -0.64
N ARG A 135 -20.29 4.99 -1.48
CA ARG A 135 -19.72 4.72 -2.81
C ARG A 135 -18.21 4.87 -2.87
N CYS A 136 -17.56 5.04 -1.73
CA CYS A 136 -16.10 5.12 -1.71
C CYS A 136 -15.44 3.80 -2.11
N MET A 137 -14.15 3.85 -2.40
CA MET A 137 -13.39 2.71 -2.89
C MET A 137 -13.51 1.49 -1.96
N VAL A 138 -13.30 1.65 -0.65
CA VAL A 138 -13.31 0.54 0.30
C VAL A 138 -14.69 -0.13 0.40
N GLU A 139 -15.79 0.64 0.38
CA GLU A 139 -17.14 0.10 0.38
C GLU A 139 -17.46 -0.63 -0.93
N THR A 140 -17.06 -0.07 -2.06
CA THR A 140 -17.29 -0.71 -3.36
C THR A 140 -16.50 -2.01 -3.51
N LEU A 141 -15.23 -2.03 -3.07
CA LEU A 141 -14.37 -3.22 -3.16
C LEU A 141 -14.87 -4.37 -2.29
N LYS A 142 -15.53 -4.08 -1.16
CA LYS A 142 -16.09 -5.07 -0.24
C LYS A 142 -17.01 -6.06 -0.95
N ASP A 143 -17.82 -5.58 -1.88
CA ASP A 143 -18.82 -6.37 -2.60
C ASP A 143 -18.31 -6.90 -3.96
N MET A 144 -17.10 -6.56 -4.36
CA MET A 144 -16.54 -6.98 -5.63
C MET A 144 -15.96 -8.40 -5.57
N LYS A 145 -16.31 -9.21 -6.57
CA LYS A 145 -15.75 -10.56 -6.72
C LYS A 145 -14.22 -10.54 -6.83
N GLY A 146 -13.56 -11.38 -6.07
CA GLY A 146 -12.09 -11.51 -6.08
C GLY A 146 -11.40 -10.66 -5.00
N TRP A 147 -12.17 -9.93 -4.20
CA TRP A 147 -11.68 -9.22 -3.03
C TRP A 147 -12.12 -9.94 -1.76
N SER A 148 -11.23 -9.98 -0.77
CA SER A 148 -11.56 -10.41 0.59
C SER A 148 -11.53 -9.18 1.48
N ASN A 149 -12.47 -9.05 2.38
CA ASN A 149 -12.54 -7.91 3.28
C ASN A 149 -12.45 -8.34 4.74
N LEU A 150 -11.94 -7.43 5.56
CA LEU A 150 -11.85 -7.53 7.00
C LEU A 150 -12.33 -6.20 7.57
N MET A 151 -13.40 -6.21 8.33
CA MET A 151 -13.96 -5.02 8.92
C MET A 151 -13.75 -5.04 10.43
N PHE A 152 -13.22 -3.96 10.96
CA PHE A 152 -13.11 -3.71 12.39
C PHE A 152 -14.11 -2.64 12.79
N SER A 153 -15.06 -2.99 13.66
CA SER A 153 -15.97 -2.04 14.28
C SER A 153 -15.32 -1.44 15.54
N PRO A 154 -15.60 -0.17 15.89
CA PRO A 154 -15.26 0.35 17.20
C PRO A 154 -16.02 -0.36 18.33
N ASP A 155 -17.12 -1.03 18.02
CA ASP A 155 -17.83 -1.89 18.95
C ASP A 155 -17.09 -3.24 19.06
N LEU A 156 -16.56 -3.52 20.25
CA LEU A 156 -15.81 -4.76 20.53
C LEU A 156 -16.67 -6.01 20.37
N GLU A 157 -17.98 -5.95 20.62
CA GLU A 157 -18.87 -7.09 20.47
C GLU A 157 -19.11 -7.45 19.00
N ALA A 158 -19.09 -6.45 18.09
CA ALA A 158 -19.26 -6.70 16.66
C ALA A 158 -18.03 -7.38 16.02
N ASN A 159 -16.86 -7.30 16.64
CA ASN A 159 -15.61 -7.89 16.12
C ASN A 159 -15.48 -9.39 16.47
N VAL A 160 -16.37 -9.95 17.27
CA VAL A 160 -16.30 -11.37 17.72
C VAL A 160 -16.82 -12.34 16.64
N ASN A 161 -17.55 -11.87 15.63
CA ASN A 161 -18.16 -12.68 14.59
C ASN A 161 -17.33 -12.70 13.29
N TYR A 162 -16.02 -12.82 13.40
CA TYR A 162 -15.17 -13.03 12.23
C TYR A 162 -15.34 -14.46 11.70
N THR A 163 -15.93 -14.60 10.53
CA THR A 163 -15.94 -15.84 9.73
C THR A 163 -14.90 -15.68 8.61
N PRO A 164 -13.86 -16.53 8.56
CA PRO A 164 -12.84 -16.48 7.53
C PRO A 164 -13.38 -16.81 6.14
#